data_b1a087969209effaa92c57e19e6ac692
#
_entry.id   b1a087969209effaa92c57e19e6ac692
#
_cell.length_a   1.000
_cell.length_b   1.000
_cell.length_c   1.000
_cell.angle_alpha   90.00
_cell.angle_beta   90.00
_cell.angle_gamma   90.00
#
_symmetry.space_group_name_H-M   'P 1'
#
loop_
_entity.id
_entity.type
_entity.pdbx_description
1 polymer ?
#
loop_
_entity_poly.entity_id
_entity_poly.type
_entity_poly.pdbx_seq_one_letter_code
_entity_poly.pdbx_strand_id
1 'polypeptide(L)'
;MKKRAFTLSEVLITLGIIGVVVAFTFPVLISKYQEQVIISKYKKMYSTLSNAYNLAIAENGSPEQWEVETSIDFLKKLEPYLNVTEKCYNKAGCTNMGDYVSLSGESIWGNINNSTAYPKLRLNNGFSIYMIRKPNADCIFPYTNEDGTVTKINNICAQCYGVIPNTKSAKKQNIYGKDFFAFDFTKQSVMPTGYKASDAIVKANCHKNNHGGGNGDTCGTWILRYHNMDYLK
;
A
#
# COMPACT_ATOMS: atom_id res chain seq x y z
N MET A 1 34.63 14.09 -52.83
CA MET A 1 33.46 13.52 -52.13
C MET A 1 32.33 14.56 -52.13
N LYS A 2 31.18 14.27 -52.76
CA LYS A 2 29.99 15.17 -52.72
C LYS A 2 29.34 15.03 -51.34
N LYS A 3 29.35 16.08 -50.52
CA LYS A 3 28.63 16.15 -49.28
C LYS A 3 27.13 16.28 -49.64
N ARG A 4 26.30 15.27 -49.28
CA ARG A 4 24.87 15.35 -49.41
C ARG A 4 24.37 16.18 -48.19
N ALA A 5 23.70 17.29 -48.46
CA ALA A 5 23.01 18.11 -47.45
C ALA A 5 21.52 17.76 -47.48
N PHE A 6 20.92 17.67 -46.31
CA PHE A 6 19.47 17.46 -46.18
C PHE A 6 18.71 18.70 -46.63
N THR A 7 17.55 18.50 -47.26
CA THR A 7 16.66 19.59 -47.58
C THR A 7 15.83 20.00 -46.37
N LEU A 8 15.41 21.25 -46.28
CA LEU A 8 14.54 21.75 -45.20
C LEU A 8 13.24 20.94 -45.11
N SER A 9 12.70 20.53 -46.26
CA SER A 9 11.48 19.73 -46.35
C SER A 9 11.65 18.33 -45.71
N GLU A 10 12.77 17.65 -45.97
CA GLU A 10 13.06 16.34 -45.39
C GLU A 10 13.14 16.42 -43.85
N VAL A 11 13.77 17.47 -43.32
CA VAL A 11 13.86 17.69 -41.87
C VAL A 11 12.49 17.97 -41.24
N LEU A 12 11.67 18.80 -41.88
CA LEU A 12 10.34 19.13 -41.40
C LEU A 12 9.40 17.91 -41.37
N ILE A 13 9.44 17.09 -42.44
CA ILE A 13 8.63 15.86 -42.51
C ILE A 13 9.08 14.86 -41.44
N THR A 14 10.38 14.65 -41.27
CA THR A 14 10.88 13.71 -40.25
C THR A 14 10.56 14.16 -38.86
N LEU A 15 10.72 15.43 -38.51
CA LEU A 15 10.32 15.98 -37.21
C LEU A 15 8.80 15.89 -36.97
N GLY A 16 7.99 16.11 -38.02
CA GLY A 16 6.53 15.92 -37.93
C GLY A 16 6.14 14.48 -37.59
N ILE A 17 6.74 13.49 -38.26
CA ILE A 17 6.47 12.06 -38.02
C ILE A 17 6.93 11.67 -36.59
N ILE A 18 8.14 12.06 -36.20
CA ILE A 18 8.66 11.77 -34.83
C ILE A 18 7.74 12.41 -33.79
N GLY A 19 7.33 13.66 -33.98
CA GLY A 19 6.43 14.36 -33.06
C GLY A 19 5.10 13.62 -32.84
N VAL A 20 4.47 13.14 -33.93
CA VAL A 20 3.23 12.36 -33.82
C VAL A 20 3.44 11.02 -33.11
N VAL A 21 4.48 10.28 -33.46
CA VAL A 21 4.78 8.99 -32.82
C VAL A 21 5.02 9.17 -31.32
N VAL A 22 5.83 10.15 -30.93
CA VAL A 22 6.13 10.46 -29.52
C VAL A 22 4.86 10.86 -28.79
N ALA A 23 4.01 11.70 -29.36
CA ALA A 23 2.78 12.14 -28.73
C ALA A 23 1.84 10.98 -28.34
N PHE A 24 1.76 9.92 -29.11
CA PHE A 24 0.94 8.74 -28.83
C PHE A 24 1.65 7.72 -27.92
N THR A 25 2.95 7.55 -28.02
CA THR A 25 3.67 6.49 -27.27
C THR A 25 4.08 6.92 -25.88
N PHE A 26 4.40 8.20 -25.68
CA PHE A 26 4.96 8.71 -24.43
C PHE A 26 4.00 8.58 -23.21
N PRO A 27 2.69 8.89 -23.31
CA PRO A 27 1.75 8.73 -22.20
C PRO A 27 1.64 7.28 -21.71
N VAL A 28 1.63 6.32 -22.63
CA VAL A 28 1.54 4.89 -22.31
C VAL A 28 2.81 4.40 -21.59
N LEU A 29 3.97 4.84 -22.06
CA LEU A 29 5.26 4.48 -21.46
C LEU A 29 5.38 5.04 -20.04
N ILE A 30 4.99 6.30 -19.82
CA ILE A 30 5.00 6.92 -18.48
C ILE A 30 4.06 6.18 -17.53
N SER A 31 2.86 5.81 -17.97
CA SER A 31 1.90 5.09 -17.15
C SER A 31 2.46 3.73 -16.70
N LYS A 32 3.04 2.94 -17.60
CA LYS A 32 3.69 1.67 -17.28
C LYS A 32 4.88 1.84 -16.33
N TYR A 33 5.70 2.87 -16.55
CA TYR A 33 6.81 3.16 -15.65
C TYR A 33 6.33 3.50 -14.23
N GLN A 34 5.29 4.34 -14.10
CA GLN A 34 4.71 4.68 -12.79
C GLN A 34 4.13 3.45 -12.08
N GLU A 35 3.48 2.55 -12.80
CA GLU A 35 3.01 1.27 -12.28
C GLU A 35 4.16 0.45 -11.69
N GLN A 36 5.25 0.27 -12.43
CA GLN A 36 6.43 -0.48 -11.96
C GLN A 36 7.09 0.17 -10.72
N VAL A 37 7.10 1.49 -10.64
CA VAL A 37 7.60 2.22 -9.47
C VAL A 37 6.74 1.92 -8.24
N ILE A 38 5.40 1.91 -8.37
CA ILE A 38 4.49 1.59 -7.25
C ILE A 38 4.69 0.14 -6.81
N ILE A 39 4.73 -0.81 -7.75
CA ILE A 39 4.96 -2.23 -7.47
C ILE A 39 6.29 -2.43 -6.71
N SER A 40 7.35 -1.76 -7.13
CA SER A 40 8.66 -1.84 -6.49
C SER A 40 8.64 -1.27 -5.07
N LYS A 41 7.98 -0.13 -4.88
CA LYS A 41 7.79 0.48 -3.55
C LYS A 41 6.96 -0.41 -2.64
N TYR A 42 5.87 -0.99 -3.15
CA TYR A 42 5.04 -1.94 -2.41
C TYR A 42 5.87 -3.16 -1.95
N LYS A 43 6.61 -3.81 -2.84
CA LYS A 43 7.48 -4.95 -2.52
C LYS A 43 8.54 -4.59 -1.49
N LYS A 44 9.15 -3.40 -1.59
CA LYS A 44 10.11 -2.90 -0.61
C LYS A 44 9.47 -2.69 0.77
N MET A 45 8.27 -2.13 0.82
CA MET A 45 7.52 -1.94 2.07
C MET A 45 7.16 -3.28 2.72
N TYR A 46 6.65 -4.23 1.93
CA TYR A 46 6.36 -5.59 2.38
C TYR A 46 7.61 -6.27 2.96
N SER A 47 8.74 -6.21 2.25
CA SER A 47 10.01 -6.76 2.73
C SER A 47 10.49 -6.07 4.01
N THR A 48 10.35 -4.74 4.12
CA THR A 48 10.72 -3.99 5.32
C THR A 48 9.91 -4.45 6.53
N LEU A 49 8.58 -4.57 6.38
CA LEU A 49 7.69 -5.04 7.45
C LEU A 49 7.98 -6.50 7.83
N SER A 50 8.16 -7.37 6.83
CA SER A 50 8.45 -8.79 7.06
C SER A 50 9.77 -8.98 7.81
N ASN A 51 10.82 -8.28 7.43
CA ASN A 51 12.11 -8.35 8.10
C ASN A 51 12.02 -7.85 9.54
N ALA A 52 11.38 -6.70 9.76
CA ALA A 52 11.21 -6.14 11.10
C ALA A 52 10.41 -7.09 12.01
N TYR A 53 9.34 -7.69 11.49
CA TYR A 53 8.52 -8.62 12.24
C TYR A 53 9.23 -9.93 12.56
N ASN A 54 9.97 -10.49 11.62
CA ASN A 54 10.77 -11.68 11.83
C ASN A 54 11.85 -11.48 12.90
N LEU A 55 12.51 -10.31 12.90
CA LEU A 55 13.47 -9.94 13.94
C LEU A 55 12.79 -9.77 15.30
N ALA A 56 11.62 -9.12 15.32
CA ALA A 56 10.83 -8.97 16.55
C ALA A 56 10.41 -10.33 17.14
N ILE A 57 9.99 -11.28 16.30
CA ILE A 57 9.67 -12.66 16.71
C ILE A 57 10.92 -13.39 17.24
N ALA A 58 12.04 -13.26 16.55
CA ALA A 58 13.28 -13.92 16.94
C ALA A 58 13.78 -13.45 18.31
N GLU A 59 13.57 -12.18 18.65
CA GLU A 59 14.04 -11.60 19.91
C GLU A 59 13.01 -11.69 21.04
N ASN A 60 11.71 -11.55 20.74
CA ASN A 60 10.65 -11.49 21.74
C ASN A 60 9.75 -12.74 21.81
N GLY A 61 10.04 -13.78 21.02
CA GLY A 61 9.19 -14.96 20.92
C GLY A 61 7.94 -14.76 20.05
N SER A 62 7.02 -15.73 20.12
CA SER A 62 5.77 -15.70 19.35
C SER A 62 4.91 -14.49 19.73
N PRO A 63 4.24 -13.84 18.76
CA PRO A 63 3.34 -12.71 19.01
C PRO A 63 2.23 -12.98 20.02
N GLU A 64 1.84 -14.23 20.22
CA GLU A 64 0.88 -14.67 21.25
C GLU A 64 1.40 -14.46 22.66
N GLN A 65 2.73 -14.41 22.82
CA GLN A 65 3.40 -14.20 24.11
C GLN A 65 3.74 -12.71 24.35
N TRP A 66 3.48 -11.85 23.37
CA TRP A 66 3.73 -10.44 23.55
C TRP A 66 2.66 -9.81 24.44
N GLU A 67 3.07 -9.16 25.50
CA GLU A 67 2.18 -8.36 26.34
C GLU A 67 1.80 -7.07 25.60
N VAL A 68 0.78 -7.16 24.71
CA VAL A 68 0.30 -6.05 23.89
C VAL A 68 -1.21 -5.89 24.08
N GLU A 69 -1.62 -4.76 24.66
CA GLU A 69 -3.01 -4.43 24.88
C GLU A 69 -3.53 -3.42 23.84
N THR A 70 -2.61 -2.64 23.27
CA THR A 70 -2.95 -1.56 22.33
C THR A 70 -2.17 -1.68 21.02
N SER A 71 -2.65 -1.00 20.00
CA SER A 71 -1.93 -0.85 18.73
C SER A 71 -0.59 -0.13 18.89
N ILE A 72 -0.46 0.73 19.91
CA ILE A 72 0.80 1.40 20.24
C ILE A 72 1.81 0.39 20.75
N ASP A 73 1.41 -0.51 21.63
CA ASP A 73 2.32 -1.52 22.22
C ASP A 73 2.83 -2.45 21.12
N PHE A 74 1.96 -2.84 20.18
CA PHE A 74 2.37 -3.63 19.04
C PHE A 74 3.40 -2.89 18.16
N LEU A 75 3.16 -1.61 17.84
CA LEU A 75 4.12 -0.82 17.08
C LEU A 75 5.45 -0.64 17.82
N LYS A 76 5.43 -0.48 19.15
CA LYS A 76 6.65 -0.39 19.96
C LYS A 76 7.48 -1.68 19.90
N LYS A 77 6.85 -2.85 19.74
CA LYS A 77 7.57 -4.13 19.53
C LYS A 77 8.27 -4.17 18.16
N LEU A 78 7.72 -3.50 17.14
CA LEU A 78 8.31 -3.45 15.80
C LEU A 78 9.33 -2.32 15.65
N GLU A 79 9.19 -1.25 16.41
CA GLU A 79 9.96 -0.01 16.28
C GLU A 79 11.50 -0.22 16.29
N PRO A 80 12.09 -1.05 17.17
CA PRO A 80 13.55 -1.27 17.20
C PRO A 80 14.12 -1.81 15.89
N TYR A 81 13.29 -2.50 15.09
CA TYR A 81 13.69 -3.16 13.84
C TYR A 81 13.30 -2.35 12.60
N LEU A 82 12.69 -1.19 12.80
CA LEU A 82 12.29 -0.25 11.75
C LEU A 82 13.16 1.02 11.85
N ASN A 83 13.65 1.52 10.73
CA ASN A 83 14.38 2.79 10.70
C ASN A 83 13.38 3.96 10.81
N VAL A 84 12.88 4.21 12.04
CA VAL A 84 11.85 5.21 12.32
C VAL A 84 12.47 6.60 12.42
N THR A 85 11.90 7.57 11.71
CA THR A 85 12.29 9.00 11.77
C THR A 85 11.30 9.84 12.56
N GLU A 86 10.02 9.44 12.61
CA GLU A 86 8.99 10.16 13.33
C GLU A 86 7.96 9.21 13.94
N LYS A 87 7.56 9.47 15.18
CA LYS A 87 6.56 8.69 15.93
C LYS A 87 5.35 9.55 16.24
N CYS A 88 4.18 9.12 15.81
CA CYS A 88 2.91 9.81 16.01
C CYS A 88 1.91 8.87 16.72
N TYR A 89 2.25 8.54 17.97
CA TYR A 89 1.32 7.85 18.87
C TYR A 89 0.32 8.86 19.40
N ASN A 90 -0.93 8.79 19.21
CA ASN A 90 -1.96 9.72 19.71
C ASN A 90 -1.78 11.19 19.27
N LYS A 91 -1.10 11.46 18.15
CA LYS A 91 -0.96 12.81 17.58
C LYS A 91 -1.04 12.81 16.06
N ALA A 92 -1.34 13.98 15.50
CA ALA A 92 -1.31 14.21 14.05
C ALA A 92 0.13 14.06 13.50
N GLY A 93 0.24 13.83 12.20
CA GLY A 93 1.52 13.67 11.51
C GLY A 93 1.81 12.24 11.04
N CYS A 94 3.03 12.01 10.58
CA CYS A 94 3.62 10.74 10.18
C CYS A 94 3.08 10.08 8.91
N THR A 95 2.00 10.56 8.29
CA THR A 95 1.47 9.98 7.05
C THR A 95 1.29 11.05 5.96
N ASN A 96 0.81 10.63 4.80
CA ASN A 96 0.43 11.56 3.74
C ASN A 96 -0.77 12.41 4.15
N MET A 97 -0.75 13.68 3.78
CA MET A 97 -1.92 14.57 3.87
C MET A 97 -3.00 14.15 2.86
N GLY A 98 -4.26 14.51 3.15
CA GLY A 98 -5.42 14.24 2.31
C GLY A 98 -6.27 13.06 2.80
N ASP A 99 -7.45 12.92 2.21
CA ASP A 99 -8.40 11.88 2.59
C ASP A 99 -7.97 10.51 2.07
N TYR A 100 -8.27 9.48 2.84
CA TYR A 100 -8.01 8.09 2.49
C TYR A 100 -9.29 7.48 1.92
N VAL A 101 -9.24 7.10 0.67
CA VAL A 101 -10.39 6.63 -0.11
C VAL A 101 -10.18 5.21 -0.61
N SER A 102 -11.29 4.51 -0.89
CA SER A 102 -11.28 3.19 -1.53
C SER A 102 -10.71 3.29 -2.96
N LEU A 103 -10.53 2.15 -3.58
CA LEU A 103 -10.09 2.08 -4.99
C LEU A 103 -11.10 2.73 -5.94
N SER A 104 -12.39 2.72 -5.60
CA SER A 104 -13.48 3.41 -6.33
C SER A 104 -13.63 4.91 -5.99
N GLY A 105 -12.85 5.42 -5.04
CA GLY A 105 -12.86 6.84 -4.65
C GLY A 105 -13.81 7.20 -3.51
N GLU A 106 -14.45 6.21 -2.87
CA GLU A 106 -15.31 6.43 -1.72
C GLU A 106 -14.49 6.72 -0.46
N SER A 107 -14.95 7.66 0.38
CA SER A 107 -14.25 7.98 1.64
C SER A 107 -14.29 6.80 2.60
N ILE A 108 -13.12 6.39 3.10
CA ILE A 108 -13.00 5.29 4.07
C ILE A 108 -12.72 5.85 5.47
N TRP A 109 -11.67 6.67 5.61
CA TRP A 109 -11.18 7.13 6.92
C TRP A 109 -10.91 8.62 7.04
N GLY A 110 -11.28 9.42 6.06
CA GLY A 110 -10.92 10.84 6.04
C GLY A 110 -9.40 11.05 6.05
N ASN A 111 -8.93 12.08 6.69
CA ASN A 111 -7.50 12.43 6.73
C ASN A 111 -6.77 11.74 7.90
N ILE A 112 -6.17 10.59 7.63
CA ILE A 112 -5.40 9.81 8.63
C ILE A 112 -4.23 10.63 9.22
N ASN A 113 -3.62 11.52 8.44
CA ASN A 113 -2.53 12.34 8.96
C ASN A 113 -2.96 13.21 10.15
N ASN A 114 -4.17 13.74 10.11
CA ASN A 114 -4.72 14.59 11.18
C ASN A 114 -5.32 13.77 12.34
N SER A 115 -5.54 12.47 12.16
CA SER A 115 -6.13 11.62 13.19
C SER A 115 -5.17 11.42 14.36
N THR A 116 -5.71 11.50 15.58
CA THR A 116 -5.03 11.14 16.84
C THR A 116 -5.40 9.75 17.33
N ALA A 117 -6.39 9.10 16.70
CA ALA A 117 -6.89 7.79 17.10
C ALA A 117 -6.00 6.63 16.65
N TYR A 118 -5.24 6.83 15.57
CA TYR A 118 -4.41 5.78 14.98
C TYR A 118 -2.92 6.04 15.26
N PRO A 119 -2.22 5.10 15.91
CA PRO A 119 -0.78 5.21 16.08
C PRO A 119 -0.08 5.04 14.74
N LYS A 120 0.91 5.89 14.49
CA LYS A 120 1.60 6.03 13.20
C LYS A 120 3.10 6.13 13.39
N LEU A 121 3.85 5.57 12.45
CA LEU A 121 5.30 5.71 12.31
C LEU A 121 5.64 6.19 10.91
N ARG A 122 6.64 7.07 10.80
CA ARG A 122 7.30 7.41 9.54
C ARG A 122 8.69 6.81 9.52
N LEU A 123 9.05 6.17 8.42
CA LEU A 123 10.34 5.54 8.21
C LEU A 123 11.29 6.45 7.42
N ASN A 124 12.59 6.22 7.53
CA ASN A 124 13.64 7.00 6.84
C ASN A 124 13.54 6.98 5.31
N ASN A 125 12.94 5.93 4.74
CA ASN A 125 12.68 5.81 3.30
C ASN A 125 11.39 6.54 2.85
N GLY A 126 10.76 7.29 3.76
CA GLY A 126 9.53 8.04 3.53
C GLY A 126 8.25 7.21 3.60
N PHE A 127 8.31 5.90 3.76
CA PHE A 127 7.12 5.09 4.02
C PHE A 127 6.54 5.44 5.38
N SER A 128 5.22 5.28 5.50
CA SER A 128 4.55 5.41 6.79
C SER A 128 3.76 4.14 7.08
N ILE A 129 3.59 3.85 8.36
CA ILE A 129 2.81 2.73 8.85
C ILE A 129 1.79 3.30 9.83
N TYR A 130 0.54 2.85 9.74
CA TYR A 130 -0.47 3.14 10.77
C TYR A 130 -1.31 1.89 11.06
N MET A 131 -1.76 1.77 12.30
CA MET A 131 -2.58 0.65 12.74
C MET A 131 -3.98 1.12 13.07
N ILE A 132 -4.97 0.42 12.52
CA ILE A 132 -6.40 0.69 12.79
C ILE A 132 -6.96 -0.32 13.79
N ARG A 133 -6.52 -1.58 13.72
CA ARG A 133 -7.06 -2.65 14.52
C ARG A 133 -6.17 -2.98 15.70
N LYS A 134 -6.80 -3.20 16.86
CA LYS A 134 -6.10 -3.66 18.07
C LYS A 134 -5.46 -5.02 17.82
N PRO A 135 -4.27 -5.27 18.36
CA PRO A 135 -3.71 -6.60 18.42
C PRO A 135 -4.66 -7.54 19.16
N ASN A 136 -4.67 -8.79 18.76
CA ASN A 136 -5.42 -9.85 19.43
C ASN A 136 -4.42 -10.96 19.80
N ALA A 137 -4.25 -11.22 21.10
CA ALA A 137 -3.34 -12.24 21.63
C ALA A 137 -3.66 -13.65 21.10
N ASP A 138 -4.93 -13.96 20.90
CA ASP A 138 -5.34 -15.26 20.31
C ASP A 138 -5.07 -15.35 18.81
N CYS A 139 -4.66 -14.26 18.18
CA CYS A 139 -4.50 -14.16 16.72
C CYS A 139 -5.75 -14.61 15.95
N ILE A 140 -6.93 -14.29 16.49
CA ILE A 140 -8.23 -14.55 15.89
C ILE A 140 -8.91 -13.22 15.59
N PHE A 141 -9.20 -12.96 14.32
CA PHE A 141 -9.81 -11.71 13.89
C PHE A 141 -11.29 -11.92 13.59
N PRO A 142 -12.23 -11.25 14.27
CA PRO A 142 -13.64 -11.26 13.88
C PRO A 142 -13.81 -10.40 12.62
N TYR A 143 -14.35 -10.98 11.58
CA TYR A 143 -14.78 -10.31 10.37
C TYR A 143 -16.30 -10.37 10.26
N THR A 144 -16.95 -9.23 10.17
CA THR A 144 -18.40 -9.16 9.94
C THR A 144 -18.65 -9.14 8.44
N ASN A 145 -19.33 -10.15 7.93
CA ASN A 145 -19.75 -10.26 6.53
C ASN A 145 -20.88 -9.24 6.22
N GLU A 146 -21.16 -9.03 4.94
CA GLU A 146 -22.22 -8.13 4.48
C GLU A 146 -23.61 -8.53 4.97
N ASP A 147 -23.85 -9.82 5.22
CA ASP A 147 -25.08 -10.38 5.79
C ASP A 147 -25.18 -10.27 7.32
N GLY A 148 -24.22 -9.63 7.98
CA GLY A 148 -24.15 -9.46 9.43
C GLY A 148 -23.59 -10.66 10.18
N THR A 149 -23.25 -11.76 9.51
CA THR A 149 -22.62 -12.92 10.15
C THR A 149 -21.16 -12.61 10.49
N VAL A 150 -20.65 -13.16 11.62
CA VAL A 150 -19.26 -12.98 12.05
C VAL A 150 -18.46 -14.23 11.72
N THR A 151 -17.51 -14.06 10.80
CA THR A 151 -16.51 -15.10 10.49
C THR A 151 -15.25 -14.82 11.31
N LYS A 152 -14.70 -15.84 11.96
CA LYS A 152 -13.40 -15.75 12.64
C LYS A 152 -12.28 -16.05 11.66
N ILE A 153 -11.43 -15.07 11.39
CA ILE A 153 -10.21 -15.29 10.62
C ILE A 153 -9.12 -15.68 11.62
N ASN A 154 -8.75 -16.94 11.59
CA ASN A 154 -7.69 -17.46 12.45
C ASN A 154 -6.31 -17.03 11.92
N ASN A 155 -5.36 -16.90 12.85
CA ASN A 155 -3.95 -16.61 12.55
C ASN A 155 -3.64 -15.17 12.12
N ILE A 156 -4.50 -14.18 12.43
CA ILE A 156 -4.18 -12.76 12.29
C ILE A 156 -4.10 -12.13 13.67
N CYS A 157 -2.90 -11.71 14.06
CA CYS A 157 -2.63 -11.11 15.37
C CYS A 157 -2.82 -9.60 15.36
N ALA A 158 -2.52 -8.96 14.24
CA ALA A 158 -2.67 -7.51 14.06
C ALA A 158 -2.79 -7.17 12.57
N GLN A 159 -3.26 -5.96 12.28
CA GLN A 159 -3.31 -5.43 10.92
C GLN A 159 -2.78 -4.00 10.90
N CYS A 160 -1.94 -3.71 9.92
CA CYS A 160 -1.47 -2.35 9.66
C CYS A 160 -1.69 -1.96 8.19
N TYR A 161 -1.56 -0.67 7.96
CA TYR A 161 -1.55 -0.10 6.63
C TYR A 161 -0.19 0.55 6.37
N GLY A 162 0.44 0.15 5.29
CA GLY A 162 1.65 0.75 4.81
C GLY A 162 1.34 1.79 3.74
N VAL A 163 1.84 3.02 3.92
CA VAL A 163 1.59 4.17 3.04
C VAL A 163 2.85 4.46 2.23
N ILE A 164 2.70 4.49 0.92
CA ILE A 164 3.77 4.91 0.00
C ILE A 164 3.86 6.44 0.01
N PRO A 165 5.08 7.02 0.13
CA PRO A 165 5.22 8.47 0.15
C PRO A 165 4.66 9.08 -1.14
N ASN A 166 3.73 10.02 -0.97
CA ASN A 166 3.15 10.77 -2.07
C ASN A 166 3.92 12.08 -2.25
N THR A 167 4.57 12.24 -3.39
CA THR A 167 5.31 13.46 -3.77
C THR A 167 4.41 14.57 -4.32
N LYS A 168 3.11 14.29 -4.49
CA LYS A 168 2.16 15.24 -5.08
C LYS A 168 1.37 15.97 -4.00
N SER A 169 1.02 17.22 -4.33
CA SER A 169 0.32 18.23 -3.51
C SER A 169 -0.58 17.75 -2.37
N ALA A 170 -0.59 18.49 -1.26
CA ALA A 170 -1.33 18.27 -0.01
C ALA A 170 -2.87 18.07 -0.11
N LYS A 171 -3.45 18.29 -1.28
CA LYS A 171 -4.90 18.13 -1.54
C LYS A 171 -5.26 16.84 -2.26
N LYS A 172 -4.31 15.93 -2.51
CA LYS A 172 -4.59 14.70 -3.24
C LYS A 172 -5.09 13.62 -2.30
N GLN A 173 -6.12 12.88 -2.72
CA GLN A 173 -6.60 11.69 -2.05
C GLN A 173 -5.53 10.59 -2.08
N ASN A 174 -5.47 9.81 -0.99
CA ASN A 174 -4.69 8.59 -0.89
C ASN A 174 -5.59 7.42 -1.26
N ILE A 175 -5.28 6.72 -2.33
CA ILE A 175 -6.12 5.66 -2.90
C ILE A 175 -5.66 4.30 -2.39
N TYR A 176 -6.60 3.53 -1.83
CA TYR A 176 -6.35 2.16 -1.40
C TYR A 176 -5.93 1.27 -2.59
N GLY A 177 -4.95 0.43 -2.39
CA GLY A 177 -4.39 -0.40 -3.47
C GLY A 177 -3.46 0.35 -4.43
N LYS A 178 -3.20 1.66 -4.20
CA LYS A 178 -2.27 2.47 -4.99
C LYS A 178 -1.30 3.26 -4.12
N ASP A 179 -1.81 4.04 -3.20
CA ASP A 179 -1.01 4.90 -2.33
C ASP A 179 -0.80 4.28 -0.94
N PHE A 180 -1.65 3.34 -0.54
CA PHE A 180 -1.51 2.57 0.68
C PHE A 180 -2.08 1.14 0.53
N PHE A 181 -1.58 0.22 1.36
CA PHE A 181 -1.87 -1.21 1.30
C PHE A 181 -2.00 -1.80 2.69
N ALA A 182 -2.88 -2.80 2.85
CA ALA A 182 -3.06 -3.52 4.11
C ALA A 182 -2.13 -4.73 4.23
N PHE A 183 -1.65 -4.94 5.46
CA PHE A 183 -0.81 -6.08 5.83
C PHE A 183 -1.32 -6.71 7.11
N ASP A 184 -1.44 -8.02 7.10
CA ASP A 184 -1.83 -8.85 8.22
C ASP A 184 -0.58 -9.45 8.88
N PHE A 185 -0.44 -9.23 10.18
CA PHE A 185 0.57 -9.87 11.01
C PHE A 185 0.00 -11.18 11.54
N THR A 186 0.57 -12.28 11.09
CA THR A 186 0.18 -13.62 11.52
C THR A 186 1.11 -14.10 12.65
N LYS A 187 0.84 -15.26 13.23
CA LYS A 187 1.73 -15.86 14.25
C LYS A 187 3.18 -16.05 13.77
N GLN A 188 3.40 -16.15 12.46
CA GLN A 188 4.69 -16.53 11.89
C GLN A 188 5.28 -15.48 10.94
N SER A 189 4.47 -14.63 10.33
CA SER A 189 4.92 -13.75 9.25
C SER A 189 3.97 -12.59 9.02
N VAL A 190 4.44 -11.59 8.25
CA VAL A 190 3.59 -10.56 7.66
C VAL A 190 3.13 -11.04 6.29
N MET A 191 1.85 -10.85 6.00
CA MET A 191 1.25 -11.16 4.70
C MET A 191 0.42 -9.98 4.20
N PRO A 192 0.28 -9.78 2.89
CA PRO A 192 -0.72 -8.84 2.40
C PRO A 192 -2.11 -9.36 2.72
N THR A 193 -3.02 -8.46 3.05
CA THR A 193 -4.42 -8.83 3.34
C THR A 193 -5.01 -9.62 2.18
N GLY A 194 -5.73 -10.69 2.49
CA GLY A 194 -6.32 -11.59 1.50
C GLY A 194 -5.34 -12.59 0.84
N TYR A 195 -4.15 -12.78 1.37
CA TYR A 195 -3.15 -13.69 0.78
C TYR A 195 -3.62 -15.15 0.64
N LYS A 196 -4.53 -15.61 1.51
CA LYS A 196 -5.18 -16.94 1.44
C LYS A 196 -6.50 -16.94 0.66
N ALA A 197 -7.01 -15.79 0.26
CA ALA A 197 -8.26 -15.68 -0.45
C ALA A 197 -8.17 -16.32 -1.86
N SER A 198 -9.30 -16.81 -2.37
CA SER A 198 -9.39 -17.28 -3.75
C SER A 198 -9.16 -16.12 -4.74
N ASP A 199 -8.80 -16.44 -5.97
CA ASP A 199 -8.63 -15.43 -7.02
C ASP A 199 -9.92 -14.63 -7.29
N ALA A 200 -11.09 -15.25 -7.13
CA ALA A 200 -12.37 -14.55 -7.25
C ALA A 200 -12.52 -13.46 -6.18
N ILE A 201 -12.21 -13.77 -4.92
CA ILE A 201 -12.25 -12.80 -3.81
C ILE A 201 -11.22 -11.70 -4.01
N VAL A 202 -9.98 -12.06 -4.41
CA VAL A 202 -8.93 -11.06 -4.68
C VAL A 202 -9.37 -10.09 -5.77
N LYS A 203 -9.96 -10.59 -6.85
CA LYS A 203 -10.48 -9.77 -7.96
C LYS A 203 -11.69 -8.92 -7.56
N ALA A 204 -12.58 -9.46 -6.74
CA ALA A 204 -13.75 -8.72 -6.26
C ALA A 204 -13.35 -7.53 -5.37
N ASN A 205 -12.40 -7.72 -4.44
CA ASN A 205 -11.98 -6.69 -3.48
C ASN A 205 -10.79 -5.84 -3.96
N CYS A 206 -10.38 -6.00 -5.22
CA CYS A 206 -9.38 -5.15 -5.87
C CYS A 206 -9.83 -4.83 -7.30
N HIS A 207 -10.85 -3.99 -7.43
CA HIS A 207 -11.40 -3.59 -8.73
C HIS A 207 -12.01 -2.18 -8.66
N LYS A 208 -11.58 -1.26 -9.53
CA LYS A 208 -11.97 0.16 -9.48
C LYS A 208 -13.49 0.44 -9.55
N ASN A 209 -14.24 -0.49 -10.12
CA ASN A 209 -15.70 -0.37 -10.27
C ASN A 209 -16.49 -1.08 -9.15
N ASN A 210 -15.81 -1.67 -8.18
CA ASN A 210 -16.48 -2.26 -7.04
C ASN A 210 -16.69 -1.18 -5.96
N HIS A 211 -17.94 -0.95 -5.57
CA HIS A 211 -18.31 0.01 -4.55
C HIS A 211 -18.37 -0.71 -3.19
N GLY A 212 -17.58 -0.24 -2.24
CA GLY A 212 -17.54 -0.77 -0.89
C GLY A 212 -16.27 -0.35 -0.15
N GLY A 213 -16.38 -0.17 1.16
CA GLY A 213 -15.27 0.33 2.00
C GLY A 213 -14.05 -0.59 2.05
N GLY A 214 -14.21 -1.90 1.76
CA GLY A 214 -13.12 -2.88 1.68
C GLY A 214 -12.44 -2.95 0.30
N ASN A 215 -12.91 -2.19 -0.69
CA ASN A 215 -12.34 -2.23 -2.02
C ASN A 215 -10.94 -1.60 -2.04
N GLY A 216 -9.96 -2.43 -2.32
CA GLY A 216 -8.53 -2.13 -2.22
C GLY A 216 -7.77 -3.06 -1.26
N ASP A 217 -8.50 -3.74 -0.34
CA ASP A 217 -7.92 -4.60 0.70
C ASP A 217 -6.98 -5.66 0.12
N THR A 218 -7.35 -6.29 -0.97
CA THR A 218 -6.62 -7.41 -1.57
C THR A 218 -5.67 -7.00 -2.69
N CYS A 219 -5.55 -5.70 -2.99
CA CYS A 219 -4.68 -5.23 -4.07
C CYS A 219 -3.19 -5.52 -3.82
N GLY A 220 -2.76 -5.56 -2.56
CA GLY A 220 -1.42 -6.02 -2.20
C GLY A 220 -1.19 -7.49 -2.61
N THR A 221 -2.16 -8.35 -2.34
CA THR A 221 -2.16 -9.75 -2.78
C THR A 221 -2.17 -9.87 -4.30
N TRP A 222 -2.97 -9.04 -5.01
CA TRP A 222 -2.96 -8.97 -6.46
C TRP A 222 -1.56 -8.68 -7.00
N ILE A 223 -0.88 -7.65 -6.50
CA ILE A 223 0.47 -7.27 -6.95
C ILE A 223 1.47 -8.42 -6.79
N LEU A 224 1.40 -9.19 -5.69
CA LEU A 224 2.31 -10.31 -5.48
C LEU A 224 2.01 -11.50 -6.41
N ARG A 225 0.73 -11.76 -6.72
CA ARG A 225 0.32 -12.87 -7.59
C ARG A 225 0.54 -12.59 -9.07
N TYR A 226 0.14 -11.40 -9.52
CA TYR A 226 0.04 -11.09 -10.96
C TYR A 226 1.13 -10.12 -11.45
N HIS A 227 1.91 -9.53 -10.56
CA HIS A 227 3.02 -8.60 -10.85
C HIS A 227 2.63 -7.38 -11.70
N ASN A 228 1.36 -6.97 -11.66
CA ASN A 228 0.81 -5.82 -12.37
C ASN A 228 -0.24 -5.09 -11.50
N MET A 229 -0.76 -3.96 -12.01
CA MET A 229 -1.84 -3.20 -11.39
C MET A 229 -3.03 -3.04 -12.37
N ASP A 230 -3.38 -4.11 -13.10
CA ASP A 230 -4.45 -4.08 -14.10
C ASP A 230 -5.83 -3.77 -13.51
N TYR A 231 -5.99 -3.93 -12.22
CA TYR A 231 -7.19 -3.50 -11.48
C TYR A 231 -7.44 -1.97 -11.50
N LEU A 232 -6.46 -1.18 -11.93
CA LEU A 232 -6.59 0.27 -12.11
C LEU A 232 -7.09 0.68 -13.50
N LYS A 233 -7.21 -0.27 -14.46
CA LYS A 233 -7.59 -0.02 -15.87
C LYS A 233 -9.09 -0.01 -16.13
#